data_3468bfe602b2e9593f3e611b62d365aa
#
_entry.id   3468bfe602b2e9593f3e611b62d365aa
#
_cell.length_a   1.000
_cell.length_b   1.000
_cell.length_c   1.000
_cell.angle_alpha   90.00
_cell.angle_beta   90.00
_cell.angle_gamma   90.00
#
_symmetry.space_group_name_H-M   'P 1'
#
loop_
_entity.id
_entity.type
_entity.pdbx_description
1 polymer ?
#
loop_
_entity_poly.entity_id
_entity_poly.type
_entity_poly.pdbx_seq_one_letter_code
_entity_poly.pdbx_strand_id
1 'polypeptide(L)'
;MRAAVSAAPANESAALRFFYHTAPGRLLLRPLICRPVSQLVGLFMRSPLSRPLIAPFARKNGIDLSDYVTDRYNSFHAFFIRQIRPELRHVDPDPAALIAPCDGYLTAWPIQGDTVLPVKQSRYPIPSLLGSDEAARPYAGGLCLVFRLCAEHYHH
;
A
#
# COMPACT_ATOMS: atom_id res chain seq x y z
N MET A 1 22.37 9.75 4.31
CA MET A 1 20.96 9.34 4.46
C MET A 1 20.94 7.99 5.17
N ARG A 2 20.56 7.94 6.45
CA ARG A 2 20.56 6.69 7.22
C ARG A 2 19.24 5.97 6.95
N ALA A 3 19.28 4.86 6.23
CA ALA A 3 18.16 3.96 6.11
C ALA A 3 17.89 3.30 7.46
N ALA A 4 16.82 3.69 8.13
CA ALA A 4 16.35 3.00 9.29
C ALA A 4 15.67 1.71 8.84
N VAL A 5 16.34 0.58 9.03
CA VAL A 5 15.74 -0.75 8.95
C VAL A 5 14.83 -0.90 10.17
N SER A 6 13.59 -0.44 10.05
CA SER A 6 12.56 -0.68 11.05
C SER A 6 11.59 -1.72 10.53
N ALA A 7 11.87 -2.99 10.81
CA ALA A 7 10.88 -4.05 10.76
C ALA A 7 10.01 -3.98 12.02
N ALA A 8 9.20 -2.92 12.17
CA ALA A 8 8.14 -2.94 13.15
C ALA A 8 6.98 -3.78 12.58
N PRO A 9 6.53 -4.86 13.27
CA PRO A 9 5.29 -5.52 12.90
C PRO A 9 4.19 -4.48 12.98
N ALA A 10 3.44 -4.31 11.87
CA ALA A 10 2.25 -3.47 11.88
C ALA A 10 1.37 -3.94 13.03
N ASN A 11 1.13 -3.08 14.01
CA ASN A 11 0.30 -3.37 15.16
C ASN A 11 -1.12 -3.63 14.63
N GLU A 12 -1.46 -4.91 14.43
CA GLU A 12 -2.78 -5.30 13.93
C GLU A 12 -3.83 -4.82 14.94
N SER A 13 -4.77 -4.01 14.48
CA SER A 13 -5.86 -3.57 15.34
C SER A 13 -6.63 -4.79 15.87
N ALA A 14 -7.13 -4.72 17.10
CA ALA A 14 -7.90 -5.80 17.72
C ALA A 14 -9.08 -6.24 16.84
N ALA A 15 -9.68 -5.32 16.08
CA ALA A 15 -10.73 -5.60 15.12
C ALA A 15 -10.24 -6.48 13.97
N LEU A 16 -9.07 -6.19 13.38
CA LEU A 16 -8.47 -7.03 12.32
C LEU A 16 -8.18 -8.43 12.84
N ARG A 17 -7.60 -8.56 14.03
CA ARG A 17 -7.36 -9.86 14.66
C ARG A 17 -8.66 -10.64 14.86
N PHE A 18 -9.73 -10.00 15.34
CA PHE A 18 -11.03 -10.64 15.49
C PHE A 18 -11.54 -11.15 14.13
N PHE A 19 -11.59 -10.31 13.11
CA PHE A 19 -12.15 -10.66 11.81
C PHE A 19 -11.36 -11.75 11.08
N TYR A 20 -10.05 -11.74 11.16
CA TYR A 20 -9.21 -12.70 10.42
C TYR A 20 -8.90 -13.98 11.17
N HIS A 21 -8.78 -13.91 12.52
CA HIS A 21 -8.29 -15.04 13.32
C HIS A 21 -9.37 -15.78 14.11
N THR A 22 -10.62 -15.29 14.13
CA THR A 22 -11.73 -16.00 14.81
C THR A 22 -12.75 -16.56 13.83
N ALA A 23 -13.37 -17.71 14.20
CA ALA A 23 -14.42 -18.31 13.37
C ALA A 23 -15.65 -17.37 13.19
N PRO A 24 -16.19 -16.73 14.25
CA PRO A 24 -17.29 -15.77 14.09
C PRO A 24 -16.90 -14.54 13.29
N GLY A 25 -15.66 -14.04 13.43
CA GLY A 25 -15.16 -12.92 12.64
C GLY A 25 -15.12 -13.25 11.15
N ARG A 26 -14.62 -14.42 10.78
CA ARG A 26 -14.62 -14.87 9.38
C ARG A 26 -16.02 -15.09 8.81
N LEU A 27 -16.96 -15.55 9.63
CA LEU A 27 -18.35 -15.67 9.22
C LEU A 27 -18.99 -14.31 8.93
N LEU A 28 -18.69 -13.30 9.74
CA LEU A 28 -19.14 -11.91 9.54
C LEU A 28 -18.46 -11.24 8.34
N LEU A 29 -17.23 -11.62 8.02
CA LEU A 29 -16.53 -11.10 6.84
C LEU A 29 -17.10 -11.61 5.51
N ARG A 30 -17.62 -12.85 5.47
CA ARG A 30 -18.14 -13.46 4.23
C ARG A 30 -19.17 -12.59 3.51
N PRO A 31 -20.24 -12.09 4.15
CA PRO A 31 -21.17 -11.18 3.47
C PRO A 31 -20.53 -9.84 3.11
N LEU A 32 -19.59 -9.32 3.91
CA LEU A 32 -18.92 -8.03 3.63
C LEU A 32 -18.04 -8.07 2.37
N ILE A 33 -17.43 -9.21 2.09
CA ILE A 33 -16.54 -9.40 0.92
C ILE A 33 -17.28 -9.99 -0.28
N CYS A 34 -18.58 -10.30 -0.17
CA CYS A 34 -19.33 -10.80 -1.31
C CYS A 34 -19.51 -9.70 -2.36
N ARG A 35 -19.53 -10.11 -3.62
CA ARG A 35 -19.57 -9.21 -4.77
C ARG A 35 -20.67 -8.15 -4.71
N PRO A 36 -21.95 -8.48 -4.40
CA PRO A 36 -23.01 -7.46 -4.36
C PRO A 36 -22.78 -6.40 -3.27
N VAL A 37 -22.31 -6.79 -2.08
CA VAL A 37 -22.04 -5.82 -1.00
C VAL A 37 -20.85 -4.93 -1.36
N SER A 38 -19.78 -5.50 -1.91
CA SER A 38 -18.64 -4.71 -2.39
C SER A 38 -19.04 -3.72 -3.48
N GLN A 39 -19.97 -4.09 -4.37
CA GLN A 39 -20.50 -3.18 -5.39
C GLN A 39 -21.33 -2.06 -4.79
N LEU A 40 -22.19 -2.35 -3.80
CA LEU A 40 -22.96 -1.33 -3.09
C LEU A 40 -22.08 -0.34 -2.32
N VAL A 41 -21.06 -0.86 -1.61
CA VAL A 41 -20.06 -0.01 -0.95
C VAL A 41 -19.31 0.85 -1.97
N GLY A 42 -18.90 0.26 -3.10
CA GLY A 42 -18.25 0.99 -4.19
C GLY A 42 -19.15 2.10 -4.78
N LEU A 43 -20.44 1.82 -4.95
CA LEU A 43 -21.42 2.80 -5.41
C LEU A 43 -21.59 3.94 -4.39
N PHE A 44 -21.71 3.61 -3.10
CA PHE A 44 -21.76 4.60 -2.02
C PHE A 44 -20.50 5.47 -2.02
N MET A 45 -19.30 4.87 -2.12
CA MET A 45 -18.03 5.61 -2.12
C MET A 45 -17.86 6.52 -3.33
N ARG A 46 -18.53 6.24 -4.45
CA ARG A 46 -18.60 7.11 -5.65
C ARG A 46 -19.65 8.20 -5.54
N SER A 47 -20.60 8.07 -4.63
CA SER A 47 -21.67 9.04 -4.45
C SER A 47 -21.22 10.24 -3.61
N PRO A 48 -21.87 11.41 -3.74
CA PRO A 48 -21.61 12.58 -2.90
C PRO A 48 -21.88 12.35 -1.40
N LEU A 49 -22.68 11.34 -1.06
CA LEU A 49 -22.97 10.95 0.32
C LEU A 49 -21.73 10.48 1.09
N SER A 50 -20.68 10.04 0.39
CA SER A 50 -19.41 9.64 0.99
C SER A 50 -18.48 10.81 1.32
N ARG A 51 -18.79 12.03 0.86
CA ARG A 51 -17.98 13.23 1.05
C ARG A 51 -17.63 13.54 2.53
N PRO A 52 -18.55 13.40 3.51
CA PRO A 52 -18.22 13.65 4.91
C PRO A 52 -17.11 12.75 5.48
N LEU A 53 -16.83 11.61 4.84
CA LEU A 53 -15.76 10.70 5.27
C LEU A 53 -14.35 11.21 4.93
N ILE A 54 -14.22 12.19 4.01
CA ILE A 54 -12.93 12.67 3.52
C ILE A 54 -12.14 13.37 4.63
N ALA A 55 -12.72 14.35 5.29
CA ALA A 55 -12.01 15.16 6.28
C ALA A 55 -11.50 14.34 7.49
N PRO A 56 -12.30 13.45 8.11
CA PRO A 56 -11.78 12.61 9.19
C PRO A 56 -10.72 11.62 8.72
N PHE A 57 -10.84 11.10 7.49
CA PHE A 57 -9.85 10.20 6.93
C PHE A 57 -8.53 10.91 6.65
N ALA A 58 -8.57 12.08 6.01
CA ALA A 58 -7.37 12.88 5.70
C ALA A 58 -6.63 13.26 6.99
N ARG A 59 -7.35 13.75 8.02
CA ARG A 59 -6.76 14.08 9.32
C ARG A 59 -6.13 12.89 10.02
N LYS A 60 -6.82 11.74 10.04
CA LYS A 60 -6.33 10.53 10.68
C LYS A 60 -5.02 10.01 10.05
N ASN A 61 -4.89 10.17 8.73
CA ASN A 61 -3.75 9.66 7.98
C ASN A 61 -2.71 10.75 7.65
N GLY A 62 -2.85 11.97 8.18
CA GLY A 62 -1.88 13.06 7.96
C GLY A 62 -1.76 13.51 6.51
N ILE A 63 -2.86 13.40 5.72
CA ILE A 63 -2.85 13.76 4.30
C ILE A 63 -3.02 15.27 4.18
N ASP A 64 -1.99 15.95 3.64
CA ASP A 64 -2.07 17.36 3.30
C ASP A 64 -2.72 17.51 1.92
N LEU A 65 -3.91 18.12 1.88
CA LEU A 65 -4.63 18.32 0.63
C LEU A 65 -4.04 19.42 -0.25
N SER A 66 -3.14 20.26 0.28
CA SER A 66 -2.46 21.29 -0.49
C SER A 66 -1.48 20.73 -1.53
N ASP A 67 -1.01 19.49 -1.33
CA ASP A 67 -0.11 18.80 -2.25
C ASP A 67 -0.79 18.30 -3.53
N TYR A 68 -2.12 18.37 -3.57
CA TYR A 68 -2.90 17.81 -4.68
C TYR A 68 -3.47 18.90 -5.60
N VAL A 69 -3.81 18.51 -6.82
CA VAL A 69 -4.32 19.42 -7.86
C VAL A 69 -5.63 20.10 -7.44
N THR A 70 -6.43 19.42 -6.62
CA THR A 70 -7.65 19.98 -6.04
C THR A 70 -7.79 19.60 -4.56
N ASP A 71 -8.35 20.49 -3.77
CA ASP A 71 -8.74 20.28 -2.38
C ASP A 71 -10.24 19.90 -2.24
N ARG A 72 -10.98 19.95 -3.35
CA ARG A 72 -12.44 19.74 -3.39
C ARG A 72 -12.79 18.47 -4.16
N TYR A 73 -13.33 17.52 -3.45
CA TYR A 73 -13.73 16.23 -4.00
C TYR A 73 -15.23 16.02 -3.82
N ASN A 74 -15.89 15.53 -4.86
CA ASN A 74 -17.32 15.26 -4.84
C ASN A 74 -17.68 13.92 -4.18
N SER A 75 -16.71 13.02 -3.98
CA SER A 75 -16.91 11.72 -3.35
C SER A 75 -15.61 11.23 -2.71
N PHE A 76 -15.73 10.25 -1.81
CA PHE A 76 -14.56 9.60 -1.21
C PHE A 76 -13.71 8.89 -2.28
N HIS A 77 -14.34 8.30 -3.29
CA HIS A 77 -13.62 7.67 -4.39
C HIS A 77 -12.76 8.69 -5.16
N ALA A 78 -13.32 9.86 -5.50
CA ALA A 78 -12.57 10.91 -6.17
C ALA A 78 -11.39 11.41 -5.31
N PHE A 79 -11.58 11.51 -4.00
CA PHE A 79 -10.50 11.83 -3.07
C PHE A 79 -9.44 10.71 -3.01
N PHE A 80 -9.85 9.46 -3.05
CA PHE A 80 -8.91 8.34 -2.96
C PHE A 80 -7.96 8.26 -4.16
N ILE A 81 -8.47 8.55 -5.36
CA ILE A 81 -7.69 8.63 -6.61
C ILE A 81 -7.21 10.06 -6.91
N ARG A 82 -7.00 10.87 -5.87
CA ARG A 82 -6.53 12.24 -5.98
C ARG A 82 -5.22 12.35 -6.77
N GLN A 83 -5.09 13.38 -7.58
CA GLN A 83 -3.88 13.62 -8.35
C GLN A 83 -2.96 14.59 -7.59
N ILE A 84 -1.70 14.18 -7.39
CA ILE A 84 -0.68 15.03 -6.83
C ILE A 84 -0.22 16.07 -7.85
N ARG A 85 0.22 17.22 -7.38
CA ARG A 85 0.78 18.26 -8.25
C ARG A 85 2.08 17.75 -8.88
N PRO A 86 2.23 17.83 -10.22
CA PRO A 86 3.41 17.30 -10.92
C PRO A 86 4.72 17.87 -10.40
N GLU A 87 4.71 19.14 -9.93
CA GLU A 87 5.89 19.83 -9.40
C GLU A 87 6.44 19.19 -8.12
N LEU A 88 5.62 18.42 -7.40
CA LEU A 88 6.01 17.74 -6.16
C LEU A 88 6.61 16.35 -6.39
N ARG A 89 6.60 15.87 -7.61
CA ARG A 89 7.14 14.55 -7.98
C ARG A 89 8.05 14.67 -9.20
N HIS A 90 9.23 15.23 -8.98
CA HIS A 90 10.28 15.25 -9.98
C HIS A 90 10.81 13.84 -10.23
N VAL A 91 10.80 13.45 -11.50
CA VAL A 91 11.53 12.26 -11.99
C VAL A 91 12.91 12.74 -12.40
N ASP A 92 13.96 12.12 -11.85
CA ASP A 92 15.33 12.42 -12.21
C ASP A 92 15.55 12.04 -13.68
N PRO A 93 16.02 12.96 -14.55
CA PRO A 93 16.25 12.69 -15.95
C PRO A 93 17.52 11.86 -16.22
N ASP A 94 18.38 11.66 -15.22
CA ASP A 94 19.58 10.85 -15.37
C ASP A 94 19.22 9.36 -15.57
N PRO A 95 19.55 8.76 -16.73
CA PRO A 95 19.25 7.35 -16.98
C PRO A 95 19.99 6.38 -16.05
N ALA A 96 21.04 6.83 -15.35
CA ALA A 96 21.74 6.04 -14.34
C ALA A 96 21.10 6.14 -12.95
N ALA A 97 20.13 7.05 -12.74
CA ALA A 97 19.46 7.22 -11.47
C ALA A 97 18.40 6.11 -11.24
N LEU A 98 18.48 5.47 -10.09
CA LEU A 98 17.41 4.57 -9.64
C LEU A 98 16.31 5.40 -8.95
N ILE A 99 15.20 5.62 -9.64
CA ILE A 99 14.05 6.35 -9.11
C ILE A 99 13.10 5.41 -8.35
N ALA A 100 12.39 5.95 -7.35
CA ALA A 100 11.35 5.21 -6.66
C ALA A 100 10.13 5.01 -7.60
N PRO A 101 9.63 3.76 -7.76
CA PRO A 101 8.48 3.49 -8.65
C PRO A 101 7.16 4.02 -8.12
N CYS A 102 7.07 4.33 -6.84
CA CYS A 102 5.86 4.84 -6.20
C CYS A 102 6.20 5.51 -4.86
N ASP A 103 5.25 6.30 -4.35
CA ASP A 103 5.27 6.75 -2.96
C ASP A 103 5.09 5.54 -2.03
N GLY A 104 5.80 5.51 -0.91
CA GLY A 104 5.67 4.41 0.03
C GLY A 104 6.80 4.34 1.05
N TYR A 105 6.64 3.41 1.99
CA TYR A 105 7.74 3.06 2.89
C TYR A 105 8.67 2.06 2.21
N LEU A 106 9.96 2.42 2.12
CA LEU A 106 10.99 1.57 1.53
C LEU A 106 11.64 0.70 2.60
N THR A 107 11.72 -0.60 2.31
CA THR A 107 12.55 -1.54 3.06
C THR A 107 13.49 -2.25 2.10
N ALA A 108 14.78 -2.34 2.44
CA ALA A 108 15.78 -3.05 1.66
C ALA A 108 16.16 -4.36 2.35
N TRP A 109 16.20 -5.44 1.58
CA TRP A 109 16.58 -6.77 2.03
C TRP A 109 17.75 -7.28 1.20
N PRO A 110 18.88 -7.69 1.80
CA PRO A 110 19.95 -8.35 1.05
C PRO A 110 19.47 -9.70 0.55
N ILE A 111 19.76 -10.00 -0.71
CA ILE A 111 19.42 -11.28 -1.34
C ILE A 111 20.56 -12.27 -1.11
N GLN A 112 20.34 -13.21 -0.21
CA GLN A 112 21.21 -14.35 0.04
C GLN A 112 20.47 -15.64 -0.36
N GLY A 113 21.15 -16.78 -0.41
CA GLY A 113 20.56 -18.02 -0.93
C GLY A 113 19.28 -18.48 -0.26
N ASP A 114 19.10 -18.14 1.02
CA ASP A 114 17.94 -18.50 1.86
C ASP A 114 17.03 -17.31 2.19
N THR A 115 17.20 -16.16 1.52
CA THR A 115 16.42 -14.96 1.81
C THR A 115 14.93 -15.19 1.58
N VAL A 116 14.15 -14.98 2.64
CA VAL A 116 12.68 -15.06 2.65
C VAL A 116 12.11 -13.70 3.01
N LEU A 117 11.36 -13.12 2.10
CA LEU A 117 10.71 -11.82 2.28
C LEU A 117 9.41 -11.98 3.06
N PRO A 118 9.26 -11.31 4.22
CA PRO A 118 7.99 -11.24 4.90
C PRO A 118 7.10 -10.18 4.24
N VAL A 119 6.03 -10.61 3.58
CA VAL A 119 5.03 -9.71 3.00
C VAL A 119 3.70 -9.96 3.68
N LYS A 120 3.25 -9.02 4.51
CA LYS A 120 2.08 -9.17 5.37
C LYS A 120 2.23 -10.40 6.30
N GLN A 121 1.36 -11.40 6.17
CA GLN A 121 1.40 -12.64 6.95
C GLN A 121 2.03 -13.81 6.18
N SER A 122 2.49 -13.58 4.97
CA SER A 122 3.09 -14.59 4.11
C SER A 122 4.59 -14.41 4.01
N ARG A 123 5.28 -15.51 3.76
CA ARG A 123 6.74 -15.56 3.60
C ARG A 123 7.05 -16.06 2.20
N TYR A 124 7.82 -15.27 1.46
CA TYR A 124 8.15 -15.56 0.06
C TYR A 124 9.66 -15.73 -0.12
N PRO A 125 10.14 -16.94 -0.40
CA PRO A 125 11.50 -17.12 -0.93
C PRO A 125 11.63 -16.38 -2.26
N ILE A 126 12.82 -15.80 -2.53
CA ILE A 126 13.05 -15.04 -3.76
C ILE A 126 12.76 -15.86 -5.03
N PRO A 127 13.17 -17.15 -5.14
CA PRO A 127 12.82 -17.97 -6.29
C PRO A 127 11.31 -18.15 -6.49
N SER A 128 10.56 -18.32 -5.40
CA SER A 128 9.10 -18.43 -5.48
C SER A 128 8.44 -17.16 -5.98
N LEU A 129 9.00 -15.98 -5.68
CA LEU A 129 8.51 -14.68 -6.13
C LEU A 129 8.77 -14.47 -7.63
N LEU A 130 9.90 -14.96 -8.12
CA LEU A 130 10.34 -14.82 -9.52
C LEU A 130 9.93 -16.02 -10.40
N GLY A 131 9.35 -17.06 -9.81
CA GLY A 131 8.84 -18.24 -10.50
C GLY A 131 9.83 -19.37 -10.70
N SER A 132 11.13 -19.14 -10.55
CA SER A 132 12.16 -20.19 -10.64
C SER A 132 13.48 -19.80 -9.99
N ASP A 133 14.32 -20.78 -9.67
CA ASP A 133 15.69 -20.56 -9.19
C ASP A 133 16.58 -19.88 -10.25
N GLU A 134 16.36 -20.20 -11.53
CA GLU A 134 17.11 -19.61 -12.65
C GLU A 134 16.83 -18.11 -12.77
N ALA A 135 15.58 -17.70 -12.64
CA ALA A 135 15.21 -16.29 -12.64
C ALA A 135 15.75 -15.52 -11.43
N ALA A 136 16.00 -16.21 -10.32
CA ALA A 136 16.54 -15.61 -9.10
C ALA A 136 18.09 -15.45 -9.12
N ARG A 137 18.82 -16.29 -9.86
CA ARG A 137 20.29 -16.30 -9.91
C ARG A 137 20.93 -14.93 -10.18
N PRO A 138 20.45 -14.11 -11.14
CA PRO A 138 21.06 -12.81 -11.43
C PRO A 138 21.02 -11.82 -10.28
N TYR A 139 20.13 -12.02 -9.32
CA TYR A 139 19.94 -11.12 -8.18
C TYR A 139 20.69 -11.57 -6.91
N ALA A 140 21.39 -12.69 -6.95
CA ALA A 140 22.16 -13.20 -5.81
C ALA A 140 23.23 -12.17 -5.39
N GLY A 141 23.30 -11.87 -4.10
CA GLY A 141 24.19 -10.83 -3.55
C GLY A 141 23.70 -9.40 -3.74
N GLY A 142 22.56 -9.19 -4.41
CA GLY A 142 21.94 -7.89 -4.60
C GLY A 142 21.03 -7.48 -3.43
N LEU A 143 20.18 -6.49 -3.70
CA LEU A 143 19.19 -5.96 -2.75
C LEU A 143 17.78 -6.08 -3.34
N CYS A 144 16.85 -6.57 -2.53
CA CYS A 144 15.42 -6.50 -2.82
C CYS A 144 14.83 -5.25 -2.15
N LEU A 145 14.29 -4.34 -2.94
CA LEU A 145 13.65 -3.12 -2.47
C LEU A 145 12.14 -3.34 -2.42
N VAL A 146 11.56 -3.27 -1.22
CA VAL A 146 10.12 -3.44 -1.01
C VAL A 146 9.49 -2.10 -0.71
N PHE A 147 8.63 -1.63 -1.60
CA PHE A 147 7.84 -0.41 -1.44
C PHE A 147 6.46 -0.78 -0.91
N ARG A 148 6.14 -0.29 0.28
CA ARG A 148 4.83 -0.52 0.89
C ARG A 148 3.97 0.73 0.79
N LEU A 149 2.93 0.68 -0.03
CA LEU A 149 1.92 1.72 -0.08
C LEU A 149 0.98 1.59 1.11
N CYS A 150 0.64 2.73 1.71
CA CYS A 150 -0.38 2.85 2.74
C CYS A 150 -1.44 3.87 2.29
N ALA A 151 -2.54 3.95 3.02
CA ALA A 151 -3.68 4.79 2.64
C ALA A 151 -3.35 6.30 2.53
N GLU A 152 -2.30 6.74 3.23
CA GLU A 152 -1.79 8.13 3.19
C GLU A 152 -1.00 8.44 1.92
N HIS A 153 -0.38 7.44 1.30
CA HIS A 153 0.42 7.65 0.11
C HIS A 153 -0.42 7.97 -1.13
N TYR A 154 0.24 8.49 -2.13
CA TYR A 154 -0.38 8.74 -3.42
C TYR A 154 -0.68 7.41 -4.13
N HIS A 155 -1.95 7.22 -4.50
CA HIS A 155 -2.42 6.09 -5.27
C HIS A 155 -2.94 6.59 -6.61
N HIS A 156 -2.38 6.05 -7.67
CA HIS A 156 -2.82 6.41 -9.03
C HIS A 156 -3.20 5.15 -9.79
#